data_5db5d3170d9f6deaf1a81790d09fd7d7
#
_entry.id   5db5d3170d9f6deaf1a81790d09fd7d7
#
_cell.length_a   1.000
_cell.length_b   1.000
_cell.length_c   1.000
_cell.angle_alpha   90.00
_cell.angle_beta   90.00
_cell.angle_gamma   90.00
#
_symmetry.space_group_name_H-M   'P 1'
#
loop_
_entity.id
_entity.type
_entity.pdbx_description
1 polymer ?
#
loop_
_entity_poly.entity_id
_entity_poly.type
_entity_poly.pdbx_seq_one_letter_code
_entity_poly.pdbx_strand_id
1 'polypeptide(L)'
;DNNLSILTEKKVRRNWELQDVAKSMNVSASGLPDDPLMIWNFIESHNMEKPMLLNVTTNRLFWHAGAGIDDPHTFDRHKIYIDKFGTDIVKEAEQRVKEAWSKCLSH
;
A
#
# COMPACT_ATOMS: atom_id res chain seq x y z
N ASP A 1 -5.59 1.52 2.34
CA ASP A 1 -6.81 1.05 3.02
C ASP A 1 -6.83 -0.48 3.03
N ASN A 2 -6.74 -1.09 4.19
CA ASN A 2 -6.79 -2.54 4.37
C ASN A 2 -8.17 -3.04 4.86
N ASN A 3 -9.19 -2.25 4.69
CA ASN A 3 -10.57 -2.55 5.11
C ASN A 3 -10.81 -2.66 6.63
N LEU A 4 -9.79 -2.53 7.45
CA LEU A 4 -9.87 -2.79 8.90
C LEU A 4 -9.44 -1.56 9.72
N SER A 5 -10.09 -1.38 10.87
CA SER A 5 -9.60 -0.53 11.97
C SER A 5 -9.49 -1.43 13.20
N ILE A 6 -8.27 -1.84 13.51
CA ILE A 6 -7.97 -2.95 14.41
C ILE A 6 -8.70 -4.21 13.93
N LEU A 7 -9.93 -4.46 14.37
CA LEU A 7 -10.77 -5.61 14.00
C LEU A 7 -12.06 -5.22 13.28
N THR A 8 -12.41 -3.94 13.30
CA THR A 8 -13.70 -3.49 12.76
C THR A 8 -13.61 -3.27 11.26
N GLU A 9 -14.41 -3.97 10.49
CA GLU A 9 -14.47 -3.82 9.05
C GLU A 9 -14.98 -2.44 8.64
N LYS A 10 -14.52 -1.96 7.48
CA LYS A 10 -14.90 -0.66 6.90
C LYS A 10 -16.42 -0.51 6.80
N LYS A 11 -17.12 -1.53 6.31
CA LYS A 11 -18.59 -1.49 6.11
C LYS A 11 -19.40 -1.22 7.37
N VAL A 12 -18.83 -1.52 8.56
CA VAL A 12 -19.48 -1.23 9.86
C VAL A 12 -19.27 0.22 10.28
N ARG A 13 -18.18 0.85 9.82
CA ARG A 13 -17.75 2.19 10.23
C ARG A 13 -18.16 3.29 9.26
N ARG A 14 -18.22 2.97 7.96
CA ARG A 14 -18.47 3.95 6.90
C ARG A 14 -18.98 3.27 5.62
N ASN A 15 -19.78 4.01 4.88
CA ASN A 15 -20.30 3.64 3.57
C ASN A 15 -19.73 4.51 2.43
N TRP A 16 -18.63 5.21 2.67
CA TRP A 16 -17.98 6.10 1.72
C TRP A 16 -16.51 5.71 1.53
N GLU A 17 -15.94 6.09 0.40
CA GLU A 17 -14.54 5.88 0.05
C GLU A 17 -13.72 7.16 0.22
N LEU A 18 -12.44 7.02 0.61
CA LEU A 18 -11.55 8.17 0.81
C LEU A 18 -11.38 9.01 -0.46
N GLN A 19 -11.27 8.36 -1.62
CA GLN A 19 -11.13 9.06 -2.89
C GLN A 19 -12.38 9.88 -3.25
N ASP A 20 -13.57 9.45 -2.85
CA ASP A 20 -14.80 10.20 -3.12
C ASP A 20 -14.90 11.45 -2.24
N VAL A 21 -14.47 11.34 -0.99
CA VAL A 21 -14.34 12.51 -0.10
C VAL A 21 -13.35 13.51 -0.66
N ALA A 22 -12.16 13.07 -1.07
CA ALA A 22 -11.16 13.97 -1.65
C ALA A 22 -11.69 14.66 -2.93
N LYS A 23 -12.36 13.94 -3.81
CA LYS A 23 -13.00 14.51 -5.01
C LYS A 23 -14.06 15.57 -4.65
N SER A 24 -14.85 15.35 -3.60
CA SER A 24 -15.84 16.34 -3.15
C SER A 24 -15.21 17.65 -2.64
N MET A 25 -13.94 17.57 -2.23
CA MET A 25 -13.11 18.73 -1.83
C MET A 25 -12.28 19.30 -3.00
N ASN A 26 -12.57 18.91 -4.23
CA ASN A 26 -11.85 19.30 -5.44
C ASN A 26 -10.38 18.87 -5.45
N VAL A 27 -10.05 17.78 -4.76
CA VAL A 27 -8.73 17.14 -4.81
C VAL A 27 -8.79 15.96 -5.78
N SER A 28 -7.84 15.88 -6.70
CA SER A 28 -7.71 14.71 -7.59
C SER A 28 -7.52 13.44 -6.75
N ALA A 29 -8.29 12.38 -7.02
CA ALA A 29 -8.20 11.18 -6.23
C ALA A 29 -8.55 9.92 -7.03
N SER A 30 -7.87 8.82 -6.72
CA SER A 30 -8.12 7.50 -7.32
C SER A 30 -7.95 6.38 -6.30
N GLY A 31 -8.62 5.25 -6.55
CA GLY A 31 -8.41 4.00 -5.83
C GLY A 31 -7.67 3.00 -6.71
N LEU A 32 -6.64 2.35 -6.19
CA LEU A 32 -5.88 1.30 -6.87
C LEU A 32 -5.65 0.10 -5.94
N PRO A 33 -5.46 -1.10 -6.49
CA PRO A 33 -4.91 -2.21 -5.73
C PRO A 33 -3.44 -1.94 -5.38
N ASP A 34 -2.89 -2.71 -4.45
CA ASP A 34 -1.49 -2.65 -4.02
C ASP A 34 -0.50 -3.26 -5.03
N ASP A 35 -0.81 -3.16 -6.31
CA ASP A 35 0.05 -3.62 -7.39
C ASP A 35 1.08 -2.55 -7.75
N PRO A 36 2.39 -2.79 -7.54
CA PRO A 36 3.43 -1.80 -7.80
C PRO A 36 3.47 -1.30 -9.26
N LEU A 37 3.19 -2.17 -10.23
CA LEU A 37 3.17 -1.78 -11.64
C LEU A 37 1.98 -0.87 -11.96
N MET A 38 0.82 -1.15 -11.39
CA MET A 38 -0.35 -0.28 -11.55
C MET A 38 -0.14 1.08 -10.89
N ILE A 39 0.46 1.10 -9.70
CA ILE A 39 0.79 2.34 -8.99
C ILE A 39 1.82 3.15 -9.80
N TRP A 40 2.86 2.51 -10.29
CA TRP A 40 3.87 3.14 -11.14
C TRP A 40 3.26 3.77 -12.40
N ASN A 41 2.51 2.99 -13.17
CA ASN A 41 1.86 3.47 -14.39
C ASN A 41 0.90 4.63 -14.11
N PHE A 42 0.19 4.57 -12.98
CA PHE A 42 -0.68 5.66 -12.57
C PHE A 42 0.10 6.94 -12.31
N ILE A 43 1.20 6.87 -11.56
CA ILE A 43 2.06 8.03 -11.24
C ILE A 43 2.66 8.61 -12.51
N GLU A 44 3.20 7.78 -13.40
CA GLU A 44 3.79 8.22 -14.68
C GLU A 44 2.78 8.91 -15.61
N SER A 45 1.52 8.49 -15.56
CA SER A 45 0.46 9.05 -16.43
C SER A 45 -0.22 10.31 -15.86
N HIS A 46 0.09 10.69 -14.61
CA HIS A 46 -0.57 11.81 -13.94
C HIS A 46 0.39 12.98 -13.74
N ASN A 47 -0.18 14.19 -13.85
CA ASN A 47 0.55 15.41 -13.51
C ASN A 47 0.66 15.52 -11.98
N MET A 48 1.88 15.36 -11.46
CA MET A 48 2.19 15.42 -10.03
C MET A 48 2.40 16.85 -9.49
N GLU A 49 2.17 17.89 -10.30
CA GLU A 49 2.28 19.29 -9.84
C GLU A 49 1.17 19.73 -8.87
N LYS A 50 0.08 18.96 -8.85
CA LYS A 50 -1.06 19.24 -7.97
C LYS A 50 -1.20 18.17 -6.92
N PRO A 51 -1.65 18.51 -5.72
CA PRO A 51 -1.98 17.54 -4.69
C PRO A 51 -2.97 16.50 -5.21
N MET A 52 -2.69 15.22 -4.92
CA MET A 52 -3.61 14.14 -5.23
C MET A 52 -3.69 13.14 -4.07
N LEU A 53 -4.80 12.44 -3.96
CA LEU A 53 -4.99 11.35 -3.02
C LEU A 53 -5.02 10.02 -3.81
N LEU A 54 -4.11 9.12 -3.45
CA LEU A 54 -4.14 7.74 -3.95
C LEU A 54 -4.54 6.80 -2.81
N ASN A 55 -5.73 6.23 -2.91
CA ASN A 55 -6.22 5.24 -1.95
C ASN A 55 -5.82 3.83 -2.42
N VAL A 56 -4.77 3.28 -1.85
CA VAL A 56 -4.29 1.94 -2.20
C VAL A 56 -4.97 0.91 -1.30
N THR A 57 -5.65 -0.06 -1.94
CA THR A 57 -6.27 -1.20 -1.24
C THR A 57 -5.21 -2.26 -0.98
N THR A 58 -4.97 -2.57 0.29
CA THR A 58 -3.96 -3.52 0.75
C THR A 58 -4.60 -4.66 1.54
N ASN A 59 -3.91 -5.79 1.63
CA ASN A 59 -4.27 -6.88 2.53
C ASN A 59 -3.35 -6.89 3.74
N ARG A 60 -3.92 -7.10 4.92
CA ARG A 60 -3.16 -7.26 6.14
C ARG A 60 -2.89 -8.74 6.38
N LEU A 61 -1.61 -9.12 6.37
CA LEU A 61 -1.16 -10.49 6.63
C LEU A 61 -0.93 -10.75 8.12
N PHE A 62 -0.46 -9.72 8.83
CA PHE A 62 -0.07 -9.81 10.22
C PHE A 62 -1.03 -9.04 11.12
N TRP A 63 -1.16 -9.52 12.34
CA TRP A 63 -2.04 -8.92 13.31
C TRP A 63 -1.60 -7.51 13.72
N HIS A 64 -2.57 -6.66 14.03
CA HIS A 64 -2.31 -5.31 14.51
C HIS A 64 -1.87 -5.33 15.98
N ALA A 65 -0.80 -4.59 16.30
CA ALA A 65 -0.27 -4.42 17.66
C ALA A 65 0.14 -5.72 18.39
N GLY A 66 0.51 -6.75 17.65
CA GLY A 66 1.02 -8.00 18.21
C GLY A 66 -0.03 -8.86 18.93
N ALA A 67 -1.33 -8.55 18.80
CA ALA A 67 -2.41 -9.31 19.39
C ALA A 67 -3.29 -9.94 18.31
N GLY A 68 -3.52 -11.25 18.37
CA GLY A 68 -4.42 -11.96 17.47
C GLY A 68 -3.74 -12.99 16.57
N ILE A 69 -4.41 -13.36 15.49
CA ILE A 69 -3.96 -14.41 14.56
C ILE A 69 -3.63 -13.78 13.23
N ASP A 70 -2.43 -14.06 12.72
CA ASP A 70 -2.06 -13.73 11.36
C ASP A 70 -2.95 -14.51 10.38
N ASP A 71 -3.27 -13.90 9.24
CA ASP A 71 -4.05 -14.55 8.19
C ASP A 71 -3.14 -14.96 7.02
N PRO A 72 -2.54 -16.16 7.07
CA PRO A 72 -1.64 -16.64 6.03
C PRO A 72 -2.37 -17.00 4.72
N HIS A 73 -3.69 -17.06 4.74
CA HIS A 73 -4.52 -17.35 3.55
C HIS A 73 -4.94 -16.10 2.80
N THR A 74 -4.70 -14.94 3.38
CA THR A 74 -4.96 -13.66 2.71
C THR A 74 -4.01 -13.50 1.52
N PHE A 75 -4.49 -12.84 0.48
CA PHE A 75 -3.71 -12.53 -0.72
C PHE A 75 -2.43 -11.77 -0.36
N ASP A 76 -1.27 -12.39 -0.63
CA ASP A 76 0.06 -11.85 -0.36
C ASP A 76 0.70 -11.33 -1.66
N ARG A 77 0.66 -10.03 -1.86
CA ARG A 77 1.25 -9.37 -3.02
C ARG A 77 2.77 -9.57 -3.08
N HIS A 78 3.45 -9.51 -1.94
CA HIS A 78 4.91 -9.69 -1.87
C HIS A 78 5.32 -11.08 -2.36
N LYS A 79 4.62 -12.12 -1.88
CA LYS A 79 4.86 -13.50 -2.33
C LYS A 79 4.65 -13.67 -3.84
N ILE A 80 3.58 -13.09 -4.39
CA ILE A 80 3.32 -13.12 -5.84
C ILE A 80 4.47 -12.51 -6.63
N TYR A 81 5.04 -11.42 -6.15
CA TYR A 81 6.17 -10.77 -6.81
C TYR A 81 7.47 -11.58 -6.70
N ILE A 82 7.72 -12.20 -5.55
CA ILE A 82 8.85 -13.14 -5.37
C ILE A 82 8.71 -14.31 -6.34
N ASP A 83 7.53 -14.93 -6.41
CA ASP A 83 7.26 -16.06 -7.30
C ASP A 83 7.42 -15.68 -8.77
N LYS A 84 7.08 -14.45 -9.14
CA LYS A 84 7.15 -13.96 -10.53
C LYS A 84 8.56 -13.51 -10.95
N PHE A 85 9.29 -12.83 -10.11
CA PHE A 85 10.55 -12.15 -10.44
C PHE A 85 11.78 -12.75 -9.78
N GLY A 86 11.59 -13.70 -8.86
CA GLY A 86 12.66 -14.34 -8.12
C GLY A 86 13.12 -13.56 -6.88
N THR A 87 13.87 -14.26 -6.03
CA THR A 87 14.32 -13.71 -4.73
C THR A 87 15.46 -12.69 -4.86
N ASP A 88 16.20 -12.70 -5.95
CA ASP A 88 17.39 -11.84 -6.08
C ASP A 88 17.02 -10.37 -6.24
N ILE A 89 15.93 -10.07 -6.96
CA ILE A 89 15.38 -8.70 -7.05
C ILE A 89 14.95 -8.20 -5.67
N VAL A 90 14.36 -9.07 -4.86
CA VAL A 90 13.94 -8.72 -3.49
C VAL A 90 15.15 -8.39 -2.62
N LYS A 91 16.21 -9.22 -2.67
CA LYS A 91 17.46 -8.97 -1.91
C LYS A 91 18.11 -7.66 -2.32
N GLU A 92 18.17 -7.36 -3.61
CA GLU A 92 18.68 -6.09 -4.11
C GLU A 92 17.86 -4.90 -3.58
N ALA A 93 16.52 -4.99 -3.62
CA ALA A 93 15.65 -3.96 -3.09
C ALA A 93 15.83 -3.78 -1.58
N GLU A 94 15.91 -4.86 -0.81
CA GLU A 94 16.19 -4.83 0.63
C GLU A 94 17.53 -4.18 0.93
N GLN A 95 18.57 -4.47 0.17
CA GLN A 95 19.88 -3.87 0.35
C GLN A 95 19.84 -2.36 0.10
N ARG A 96 19.18 -1.91 -0.96
CA ARG A 96 18.98 -0.48 -1.26
C ARG A 96 18.23 0.25 -0.15
N VAL A 97 17.20 -0.39 0.42
CA VAL A 97 16.45 0.17 1.56
C VAL A 97 17.34 0.29 2.79
N LYS A 98 18.14 -0.75 3.12
CA LYS A 98 19.08 -0.71 4.25
C LYS A 98 20.12 0.40 4.09
N GLU A 99 20.67 0.58 2.89
CA GLU A 99 21.62 1.65 2.60
C GLU A 99 20.99 3.05 2.74
N ALA A 100 19.79 3.24 2.22
CA ALA A 100 19.05 4.49 2.37
C ALA A 100 18.77 4.81 3.84
N TRP A 101 18.34 3.80 4.61
CA TRP A 101 18.09 3.93 6.04
C TRP A 101 19.36 4.30 6.82
N SER A 102 20.46 3.61 6.54
CA SER A 102 21.76 3.90 7.19
C SER A 102 22.25 5.32 6.93
N LYS A 103 22.05 5.82 5.72
CA LYS A 103 22.36 7.23 5.40
C LYS A 103 21.51 8.22 6.21
N CYS A 104 20.23 7.93 6.41
CA CYS A 104 19.37 8.78 7.23
C CYS A 104 19.76 8.80 8.71
N LEU A 105 20.26 7.68 9.24
CA LEU A 105 20.68 7.58 10.64
C LEU A 105 22.07 8.19 10.92
N SER A 106 22.88 8.44 9.90
CA SER A 106 24.22 9.00 10.03
C SER A 106 24.25 10.54 10.06
N HIS A 107 23.08 11.19 10.02
CA HIS A 107 22.87 12.62 10.16
C HIS A 107 22.16 12.93 11.48
#